data_b256350a901c394d740cafd99cbf803f
#
_entry.id   b256350a901c394d740cafd99cbf803f
#
_cell.length_a   1.000
_cell.length_b   1.000
_cell.length_c   1.000
_cell.angle_alpha   90.00
_cell.angle_beta   90.00
_cell.angle_gamma   90.00
#
_symmetry.space_group_name_H-M   'P 1'
#
loop_
_entity.id
_entity.type
_entity.pdbx_description
1 polymer ?
#
loop_
_entity_poly.entity_id
_entity_poly.type
_entity_poly.pdbx_seq_one_letter_code
_entity_poly.pdbx_strand_id
1 'polypeptide(L)'
;SSDVCSSDLDLWNRIKFQTTYRVDFNEDDLVKECAKNIQYEVSVNKIKYLYSKAKNKITKVGVEVDEETLIKDKYIDSEIIDYKLPDIVTYLQNETNLTRRNIVDILIKSEKLNDFKNNPQKFIDKVIEIIKKTMNSFIVDGIKYQKLGNDYYYTQESFENEELTGYLKKNMYENKNNKSPFEYTVYDSDIEKKFAEDFDKNPDVKLFTKLPNWFKINTPLGTYNPDWAVLIEKDNSEKLYFVVESKGADLGLDIKTTESSKIKCGKKHFEALDSSVELIQSS
;
A
#
# COMPACT_ATOMS: atom_id res chain seq x y z
N SER A 1 -14.71 -39.67 5.62
CA SER A 1 -15.51 -38.85 6.55
C SER A 1 -14.56 -37.89 7.21
N SER A 2 -14.51 -36.67 6.69
CA SER A 2 -13.74 -35.59 7.24
C SER A 2 -14.47 -35.08 8.47
N ASP A 3 -13.96 -35.36 9.64
CA ASP A 3 -14.24 -34.54 10.81
C ASP A 3 -13.64 -33.16 10.55
N VAL A 4 -14.45 -32.29 9.94
CA VAL A 4 -14.14 -30.85 9.90
C VAL A 4 -13.99 -30.44 11.35
N CYS A 5 -12.77 -30.10 11.75
CA CYS A 5 -12.48 -29.77 13.13
C CYS A 5 -13.35 -28.58 13.53
N SER A 6 -13.96 -28.60 14.71
CA SER A 6 -14.86 -27.53 15.17
C SER A 6 -14.19 -26.15 15.15
N SER A 7 -12.86 -26.12 15.26
CA SER A 7 -12.02 -24.92 15.16
C SER A 7 -11.99 -24.30 13.75
N ASP A 8 -12.11 -25.10 12.68
CA ASP A 8 -12.13 -24.60 11.30
C ASP A 8 -13.40 -23.81 11.02
N LEU A 9 -14.53 -24.34 11.50
CA LEU A 9 -15.84 -23.67 11.45
C LEU A 9 -15.83 -22.37 12.28
N ASP A 10 -15.16 -22.36 13.41
CA ASP A 10 -15.08 -21.18 14.27
C ASP A 10 -14.27 -20.07 13.63
N LEU A 11 -13.10 -20.37 13.07
CA LEU A 11 -12.29 -19.41 12.31
C LEU A 11 -13.09 -18.81 11.16
N TRP A 12 -13.70 -19.67 10.33
CA TRP A 12 -14.50 -19.21 9.20
C TRP A 12 -15.68 -18.34 9.63
N ASN A 13 -16.38 -18.70 10.68
CA ASN A 13 -17.52 -17.95 11.20
C ASN A 13 -17.13 -16.54 11.66
N ARG A 14 -15.88 -16.32 12.09
CA ARG A 14 -15.38 -14.99 12.49
C ARG A 14 -15.07 -14.07 11.31
N ILE A 15 -14.62 -14.63 10.17
CA ILE A 15 -14.10 -13.85 9.04
C ILE A 15 -15.01 -13.78 7.82
N LYS A 16 -15.99 -14.69 7.70
CA LYS A 16 -16.81 -14.82 6.50
C LYS A 16 -17.71 -13.64 6.15
N PHE A 17 -17.98 -12.75 7.09
CA PHE A 17 -18.95 -11.68 6.86
C PHE A 17 -18.40 -10.54 6.04
N GLN A 18 -19.24 -10.07 5.11
CA GLN A 18 -18.93 -8.88 4.32
C GLN A 18 -19.29 -7.61 5.09
N THR A 19 -18.57 -6.55 4.83
CA THR A 19 -18.83 -5.22 5.38
C THR A 19 -18.99 -4.19 4.29
N THR A 20 -19.67 -3.10 4.64
CA THR A 20 -19.59 -1.84 3.90
C THR A 20 -18.83 -0.82 4.74
N TYR A 21 -18.35 0.25 4.10
CA TYR A 21 -17.66 1.31 4.81
C TYR A 21 -18.17 2.69 4.40
N ARG A 22 -17.96 3.66 5.26
CA ARG A 22 -18.04 5.08 4.97
C ARG A 22 -16.77 5.77 5.45
N VAL A 23 -16.43 6.89 4.84
CA VAL A 23 -15.30 7.72 5.24
C VAL A 23 -15.82 9.09 5.63
N ASP A 24 -15.57 9.48 6.88
CA ASP A 24 -15.98 10.76 7.44
C ASP A 24 -14.73 11.53 7.87
N PHE A 25 -14.41 12.64 7.20
CA PHE A 25 -13.39 13.59 7.66
C PHE A 25 -13.77 15.03 7.30
N ASN A 26 -13.16 15.98 7.99
CA ASN A 26 -13.36 17.40 7.74
C ASN A 26 -12.44 17.87 6.60
N GLU A 27 -13.03 18.41 5.52
CA GLU A 27 -12.25 18.91 4.38
C GLU A 27 -11.37 20.11 4.73
N ASP A 28 -11.82 21.02 5.61
CA ASP A 28 -11.03 22.18 6.02
C ASP A 28 -9.78 21.76 6.81
N ASP A 29 -9.87 20.70 7.61
CA ASP A 29 -8.74 20.18 8.35
C ASP A 29 -7.75 19.46 7.43
N LEU A 30 -8.26 18.74 6.41
CA LEU A 30 -7.43 18.16 5.35
C LEU A 30 -6.65 19.26 4.62
N VAL A 31 -7.31 20.36 4.21
CA VAL A 31 -6.69 21.49 3.52
C VAL A 31 -5.59 22.12 4.36
N LYS A 32 -5.86 22.33 5.65
CA LYS A 32 -4.86 22.90 6.59
C LYS A 32 -3.64 22.00 6.74
N GLU A 33 -3.87 20.69 6.95
CA GLU A 33 -2.76 19.74 7.14
C GLU A 33 -1.94 19.53 5.87
N CYS A 34 -2.58 19.47 4.69
CA CYS A 34 -1.88 19.46 3.41
C CYS A 34 -1.00 20.71 3.24
N ALA A 35 -1.56 21.90 3.49
CA ALA A 35 -0.81 23.15 3.37
C ALA A 35 0.39 23.19 4.32
N LYS A 36 0.22 22.80 5.56
CA LYS A 36 1.26 22.69 6.57
C LYS A 36 2.37 21.72 6.15
N ASN A 37 2.02 20.52 5.71
CA ASN A 37 2.99 19.52 5.27
C ASN A 37 3.79 20.01 4.04
N ILE A 38 3.13 20.67 3.07
CA ILE A 38 3.80 21.29 1.93
C ILE A 38 4.76 22.39 2.39
N GLN A 39 4.35 23.23 3.34
CA GLN A 39 5.19 24.28 3.88
C GLN A 39 6.49 23.74 4.49
N TYR A 40 6.43 22.63 5.20
CA TYR A 40 7.59 22.04 5.88
C TYR A 40 8.42 21.12 4.99
N GLU A 41 7.78 20.30 4.14
CA GLU A 41 8.48 19.24 3.40
C GLU A 41 8.93 19.68 2.00
N VAL A 42 8.27 20.71 1.39
CA VAL A 42 8.64 21.15 0.04
C VAL A 42 9.80 22.15 0.09
N SER A 43 10.87 21.76 -0.59
CA SER A 43 11.98 22.62 -0.94
C SER A 43 12.45 22.25 -2.34
N VAL A 44 12.44 23.23 -3.26
CA VAL A 44 12.77 23.00 -4.66
C VAL A 44 13.86 23.98 -5.10
N ASN A 45 14.99 23.42 -5.50
CA ASN A 45 16.11 24.20 -6.01
C ASN A 45 15.88 24.59 -7.48
N LYS A 46 16.49 25.71 -7.90
CA LYS A 46 16.52 26.16 -9.31
C LYS A 46 17.11 25.06 -10.20
N ILE A 47 16.61 24.97 -11.43
CA ILE A 47 17.12 24.04 -12.43
C ILE A 47 18.55 24.38 -12.78
N LYS A 48 19.43 23.38 -12.75
CA LYS A 48 20.82 23.51 -13.25
C LYS A 48 20.89 22.89 -14.64
N TYR A 49 21.48 23.60 -15.57
CA TYR A 49 21.86 23.07 -16.87
C TYR A 49 23.37 22.81 -16.91
N LEU A 50 23.74 21.59 -17.29
CA LEU A 50 25.10 21.18 -17.56
C LEU A 50 25.33 21.30 -19.07
N TYR A 51 26.25 22.13 -19.47
CA TYR A 51 26.69 22.20 -20.87
C TYR A 51 27.98 21.39 -21.00
N SER A 52 27.93 20.29 -21.74
CA SER A 52 29.12 19.57 -22.17
C SER A 52 29.44 19.88 -23.65
N LYS A 53 30.69 20.04 -23.99
CA LYS A 53 31.14 20.09 -25.37
C LYS A 53 31.87 18.79 -25.67
N ALA A 54 31.33 18.01 -26.58
CA ALA A 54 31.98 16.81 -27.07
C ALA A 54 32.67 17.10 -28.40
N LYS A 55 33.93 16.68 -28.56
CA LYS A 55 34.58 16.59 -29.85
C LYS A 55 34.33 15.22 -30.39
N ASN A 56 33.68 15.16 -31.54
CA ASN A 56 33.42 13.91 -32.22
C ASN A 56 34.46 13.73 -33.34
N LYS A 57 35.04 12.53 -33.41
CA LYS A 57 35.94 12.13 -34.50
C LYS A 57 35.20 11.18 -35.42
N ILE A 58 35.14 11.53 -36.67
CA ILE A 58 34.53 10.64 -37.68
C ILE A 58 35.61 9.64 -38.12
N THR A 59 35.37 8.39 -37.85
CA THR A 59 36.24 7.27 -38.28
C THR A 59 35.56 6.51 -39.40
N LYS A 60 36.31 5.63 -40.08
CA LYS A 60 35.73 4.76 -41.14
C LYS A 60 34.68 3.78 -40.62
N VAL A 61 34.52 3.62 -39.31
CA VAL A 61 33.62 2.69 -38.65
C VAL A 61 32.44 3.39 -38.02
N GLY A 62 32.47 4.71 -37.88
CA GLY A 62 31.39 5.52 -37.23
C GLY A 62 31.90 6.78 -36.58
N VAL A 63 31.04 7.37 -35.74
CA VAL A 63 31.38 8.57 -34.97
C VAL A 63 31.79 8.15 -33.56
N GLU A 64 33.01 8.50 -33.15
CA GLU A 64 33.52 8.26 -31.79
C GLU A 64 33.65 9.59 -31.05
N VAL A 65 33.31 9.58 -29.74
CA VAL A 65 33.50 10.73 -28.86
C VAL A 65 34.98 10.76 -28.40
N ASP A 66 35.75 11.74 -28.82
CA ASP A 66 37.19 11.83 -28.57
C ASP A 66 37.50 12.53 -27.21
N GLU A 67 36.75 13.56 -26.87
CA GLU A 67 36.87 14.29 -25.60
C GLU A 67 35.51 14.89 -25.20
N GLU A 68 35.08 14.66 -23.96
CA GLU A 68 33.95 15.34 -23.34
C GLU A 68 34.48 16.34 -22.28
N THR A 69 34.29 17.63 -22.50
CA THR A 69 34.70 18.65 -21.55
C THR A 69 33.46 19.36 -20.99
N LEU A 70 33.25 19.26 -19.69
CA LEU A 70 32.26 20.06 -18.96
C LEU A 70 32.65 21.54 -18.99
N ILE A 71 31.83 22.37 -19.66
CA ILE A 71 32.21 23.77 -19.89
C ILE A 71 31.76 24.68 -18.76
N LYS A 72 30.60 24.47 -18.15
CA LYS A 72 30.12 25.30 -17.00
C LYS A 72 28.83 24.69 -16.39
N ASP A 73 28.79 24.74 -15.05
CA ASP A 73 27.55 24.73 -14.26
C ASP A 73 26.94 26.13 -14.30
N LYS A 74 25.78 26.29 -14.92
CA LYS A 74 25.06 27.56 -14.89
C LYS A 74 23.67 27.37 -14.31
N TYR A 75 23.37 28.06 -13.22
CA TYR A 75 21.99 28.23 -12.80
C TYR A 75 21.28 29.13 -13.80
N ILE A 76 20.10 28.71 -14.26
CA ILE A 76 19.24 29.58 -15.04
C ILE A 76 18.44 30.41 -14.05
N ASP A 77 18.63 31.73 -14.10
CA ASP A 77 17.70 32.62 -13.43
C ASP A 77 16.34 32.53 -14.14
N SER A 78 15.31 32.26 -13.35
CA SER A 78 13.95 32.14 -13.84
C SER A 78 13.40 33.40 -14.53
N GLU A 79 14.12 34.53 -14.42
CA GLU A 79 13.79 35.77 -15.09
C GLU A 79 14.19 35.81 -16.59
N ILE A 80 15.03 34.87 -17.05
CA ILE A 80 15.57 34.85 -18.42
C ILE A 80 14.76 33.96 -19.37
N ILE A 81 13.92 33.05 -18.82
CA ILE A 81 13.13 32.12 -19.64
C ILE A 81 11.69 32.56 -19.54
N ASP A 82 11.11 32.93 -20.67
CA ASP A 82 9.65 33.10 -20.84
C ASP A 82 8.95 31.72 -20.74
N TYR A 83 9.02 31.16 -19.53
CA TYR A 83 8.38 29.89 -19.21
C TYR A 83 6.89 30.12 -19.09
N LYS A 84 6.12 29.57 -20.02
CA LYS A 84 4.70 29.36 -19.80
C LYS A 84 4.57 28.28 -18.69
N LEU A 85 4.38 28.74 -17.46
CA LEU A 85 4.19 27.85 -16.33
C LEU A 85 3.03 26.88 -16.58
N PRO A 86 3.17 25.60 -16.27
CA PRO A 86 2.07 24.64 -16.41
C PRO A 86 0.90 25.00 -15.49
N ASP A 87 -0.32 24.61 -15.87
CA ASP A 87 -1.50 24.77 -15.01
C ASP A 87 -1.45 23.76 -13.86
N ILE A 88 -0.78 24.17 -12.78
CA ILE A 88 -0.60 23.35 -11.58
C ILE A 88 -1.94 22.91 -10.98
N VAL A 89 -2.96 23.75 -11.04
CA VAL A 89 -4.26 23.43 -10.42
C VAL A 89 -4.92 22.27 -11.15
N THR A 90 -4.90 22.29 -12.48
CA THR A 90 -5.44 21.18 -13.29
C THR A 90 -4.64 19.89 -13.07
N TYR A 91 -3.31 19.97 -12.99
CA TYR A 91 -2.49 18.79 -12.69
C TYR A 91 -2.83 18.17 -11.33
N LEU A 92 -2.88 18.99 -10.27
CA LEU A 92 -3.20 18.51 -8.93
C LEU A 92 -4.64 17.96 -8.86
N GLN A 93 -5.59 18.56 -9.55
CA GLN A 93 -6.97 18.10 -9.59
C GLN A 93 -7.09 16.70 -10.21
N ASN A 94 -6.42 16.47 -11.32
CA ASN A 94 -6.43 15.17 -12.00
C ASN A 94 -5.80 14.06 -11.17
N GLU A 95 -4.76 14.40 -10.40
CA GLU A 95 -4.00 13.42 -9.62
C GLU A 95 -4.56 13.15 -8.22
N THR A 96 -5.32 14.09 -7.65
CA THR A 96 -5.75 14.00 -6.24
C THR A 96 -7.25 13.90 -6.05
N ASN A 97 -8.04 14.12 -7.11
CA ASN A 97 -9.52 14.20 -7.06
C ASN A 97 -10.07 15.26 -6.06
N LEU A 98 -9.23 16.21 -5.63
CA LEU A 98 -9.66 17.33 -4.81
C LEU A 98 -10.38 18.37 -5.66
N THR A 99 -11.26 19.14 -5.02
CA THR A 99 -11.91 20.26 -5.70
C THR A 99 -10.88 21.35 -6.05
N ARG A 100 -11.13 22.08 -7.14
CA ARG A 100 -10.29 23.22 -7.55
C ARG A 100 -10.12 24.23 -6.41
N ARG A 101 -11.15 24.48 -5.62
CA ARG A 101 -11.12 25.37 -4.47
C ARG A 101 -10.14 24.87 -3.41
N ASN A 102 -10.25 23.62 -3.00
CA ASN A 102 -9.38 23.03 -1.99
C ASN A 102 -7.91 23.09 -2.41
N ILE A 103 -7.62 22.81 -3.71
CA ILE A 103 -6.26 22.89 -4.26
C ILE A 103 -5.71 24.31 -4.17
N VAL A 104 -6.49 25.31 -4.59
CA VAL A 104 -6.06 26.73 -4.52
C VAL A 104 -5.82 27.12 -3.08
N ASP A 105 -6.70 26.74 -2.15
CA ASP A 105 -6.55 27.03 -0.72
C ASP A 105 -5.28 26.38 -0.13
N ILE A 106 -5.00 25.11 -0.50
CA ILE A 106 -3.76 24.41 -0.10
C ILE A 106 -2.52 25.17 -0.58
N LEU A 107 -2.48 25.51 -1.88
CA LEU A 107 -1.33 26.17 -2.48
C LEU A 107 -1.08 27.56 -1.86
N ILE A 108 -2.13 28.34 -1.64
CA ILE A 108 -2.01 29.67 -1.01
C ILE A 108 -1.54 29.55 0.43
N LYS A 109 -2.19 28.68 1.23
CA LYS A 109 -1.86 28.49 2.65
C LYS A 109 -0.48 27.88 2.88
N SER A 110 0.05 27.16 1.90
CA SER A 110 1.41 26.57 2.00
C SER A 110 2.52 27.60 1.94
N GLU A 111 2.27 28.79 1.38
CA GLU A 111 3.24 29.88 1.17
C GLU A 111 4.48 29.47 0.34
N LYS A 112 4.37 28.36 -0.45
CA LYS A 112 5.49 27.76 -1.22
C LYS A 112 5.42 28.01 -2.72
N LEU A 113 4.48 28.82 -3.21
CA LEU A 113 4.31 29.08 -4.65
C LEU A 113 5.56 29.67 -5.32
N ASN A 114 6.45 30.30 -4.57
CA ASN A 114 7.72 30.79 -5.14
C ASN A 114 8.64 29.64 -5.58
N ASP A 115 8.59 28.50 -4.89
CA ASP A 115 9.38 27.32 -5.23
C ASP A 115 8.91 26.67 -6.54
N PHE A 116 7.65 26.88 -6.92
CA PHE A 116 7.10 26.45 -8.20
C PHE A 116 7.85 27.02 -9.40
N LYS A 117 8.27 28.28 -9.31
CA LYS A 117 9.06 28.95 -10.38
C LYS A 117 10.46 28.37 -10.52
N ASN A 118 11.04 27.79 -9.45
CA ASN A 118 12.37 27.24 -9.48
C ASN A 118 12.47 25.96 -10.33
N ASN A 119 11.51 25.06 -10.18
CA ASN A 119 11.38 23.83 -10.97
C ASN A 119 9.92 23.36 -10.91
N PRO A 120 9.07 23.73 -11.88
CA PRO A 120 7.65 23.45 -11.87
C PRO A 120 7.32 21.97 -11.74
N GLN A 121 7.99 21.10 -12.51
CA GLN A 121 7.71 19.67 -12.47
C GLN A 121 8.02 19.06 -11.10
N LYS A 122 9.21 19.32 -10.59
CA LYS A 122 9.61 18.79 -9.27
C LYS A 122 8.75 19.31 -8.14
N PHE A 123 8.25 20.55 -8.25
CA PHE A 123 7.31 21.10 -7.28
C PHE A 123 5.96 20.35 -7.33
N ILE A 124 5.41 20.19 -8.56
CA ILE A 124 4.14 19.46 -8.75
C ILE A 124 4.24 18.05 -8.18
N ASP A 125 5.29 17.30 -8.53
CA ASP A 125 5.48 15.92 -8.10
C ASP A 125 5.51 15.79 -6.57
N LYS A 126 6.26 16.67 -5.89
CA LYS A 126 6.33 16.70 -4.43
C LYS A 126 5.00 17.08 -3.78
N VAL A 127 4.29 18.05 -4.34
CA VAL A 127 2.99 18.48 -3.82
C VAL A 127 1.95 17.35 -3.97
N ILE A 128 1.95 16.64 -5.10
CA ILE A 128 1.09 15.47 -5.32
C ILE A 128 1.36 14.40 -4.26
N GLU A 129 2.63 14.04 -4.06
CA GLU A 129 3.05 13.04 -3.07
C GLU A 129 2.54 13.39 -1.67
N ILE A 130 2.75 14.63 -1.23
CA ILE A 130 2.35 15.11 0.10
C ILE A 130 0.83 15.09 0.24
N ILE A 131 0.09 15.58 -0.76
CA ILE A 131 -1.37 15.60 -0.73
C ILE A 131 -1.89 14.16 -0.65
N LYS A 132 -1.42 13.24 -1.50
CA LYS A 132 -1.84 11.83 -1.49
C LYS A 132 -1.54 11.16 -0.15
N LYS A 133 -0.37 11.37 0.41
CA LYS A 133 0.03 10.85 1.73
C LYS A 133 -0.89 11.36 2.84
N THR A 134 -1.18 12.66 2.86
CA THR A 134 -2.05 13.29 3.85
C THR A 134 -3.50 12.79 3.71
N MET A 135 -4.03 12.72 2.48
CA MET A 135 -5.36 12.17 2.21
C MET A 135 -5.49 10.72 2.68
N ASN A 136 -4.48 9.88 2.41
CA ASN A 136 -4.49 8.49 2.87
C ASN A 136 -4.60 8.39 4.39
N SER A 137 -3.93 9.28 5.15
CA SER A 137 -4.04 9.33 6.60
C SER A 137 -5.47 9.71 7.04
N PHE A 138 -6.05 10.76 6.45
CA PHE A 138 -7.42 11.18 6.75
C PHE A 138 -8.46 10.10 6.41
N ILE A 139 -8.28 9.38 5.30
CA ILE A 139 -9.13 8.25 4.92
C ILE A 139 -9.03 7.15 5.97
N VAL A 140 -7.81 6.76 6.36
CA VAL A 140 -7.58 5.73 7.37
C VAL A 140 -8.18 6.11 8.71
N ASP A 141 -8.04 7.36 9.13
CA ASP A 141 -8.56 7.81 10.43
C ASP A 141 -10.09 7.93 10.43
N GLY A 142 -10.66 8.38 9.29
CA GLY A 142 -12.10 8.63 9.13
C GLY A 142 -12.93 7.41 8.71
N ILE A 143 -12.31 6.29 8.30
CA ILE A 143 -13.05 5.12 7.84
C ILE A 143 -13.76 4.40 8.98
N LYS A 144 -15.03 4.03 8.74
CA LYS A 144 -15.86 3.24 9.63
C LYS A 144 -16.51 2.11 8.85
N TYR A 145 -16.28 0.89 9.30
CA TYR A 145 -16.89 -0.30 8.72
C TYR A 145 -18.17 -0.68 9.47
N GLN A 146 -19.11 -1.26 8.75
CA GLN A 146 -20.34 -1.85 9.29
C GLN A 146 -20.58 -3.20 8.62
N LYS A 147 -20.92 -4.22 9.41
CA LYS A 147 -21.35 -5.51 8.91
C LYS A 147 -22.64 -5.35 8.09
N LEU A 148 -22.68 -5.92 6.90
CA LEU A 148 -23.82 -5.82 5.97
C LEU A 148 -25.06 -6.59 6.44
N GLY A 149 -24.94 -7.45 7.43
CA GLY A 149 -25.96 -8.34 7.95
C GLY A 149 -25.51 -9.79 7.91
N ASN A 150 -26.32 -10.68 8.47
CA ASN A 150 -25.94 -12.10 8.56
C ASN A 150 -26.09 -12.86 7.25
N ASP A 151 -26.81 -12.30 6.27
CA ASP A 151 -27.06 -12.91 4.96
C ASP A 151 -25.95 -12.59 3.93
N TYR A 152 -25.06 -11.66 4.24
CA TYR A 152 -23.97 -11.24 3.39
C TYR A 152 -22.64 -11.80 3.89
N TYR A 153 -22.26 -12.95 3.35
CA TYR A 153 -21.02 -13.65 3.71
C TYR A 153 -20.37 -14.30 2.48
N TYR A 154 -19.09 -14.60 2.62
CA TYR A 154 -18.39 -15.43 1.65
C TYR A 154 -18.79 -16.89 1.86
N THR A 155 -19.10 -17.61 0.79
CA THR A 155 -19.52 -19.02 0.91
C THR A 155 -18.30 -19.91 1.18
N GLN A 156 -18.45 -20.87 2.10
CA GLN A 156 -17.40 -21.84 2.41
C GLN A 156 -17.00 -22.68 1.19
N GLU A 157 -17.94 -22.97 0.30
CA GLU A 157 -17.72 -23.66 -0.98
C GLU A 157 -16.66 -22.97 -1.85
N SER A 158 -16.50 -21.66 -1.70
CA SER A 158 -15.45 -20.91 -2.40
C SER A 158 -14.04 -21.28 -1.89
N PHE A 159 -13.89 -21.69 -0.62
CA PHE A 159 -12.63 -22.19 -0.08
C PHE A 159 -12.35 -23.64 -0.50
N GLU A 160 -13.40 -24.48 -0.59
CA GLU A 160 -13.26 -25.89 -0.93
C GLU A 160 -13.02 -26.13 -2.41
N ASN A 161 -13.49 -25.21 -3.28
CA ASN A 161 -13.42 -25.32 -4.74
C ASN A 161 -12.19 -24.65 -5.36
N GLU A 162 -11.31 -24.01 -4.60
CA GLU A 162 -10.03 -23.56 -5.16
C GLU A 162 -9.15 -24.80 -5.40
N GLU A 163 -8.98 -25.17 -6.67
CA GLU A 163 -7.98 -26.15 -7.07
C GLU A 163 -6.60 -25.60 -6.69
N LEU A 164 -6.06 -26.09 -5.58
CA LEU A 164 -4.70 -25.84 -5.15
C LEU A 164 -3.75 -26.52 -6.14
N THR A 165 -3.39 -25.80 -7.20
CA THR A 165 -2.41 -26.27 -8.16
C THR A 165 -1.02 -26.06 -7.58
N GLY A 166 -0.51 -27.05 -6.89
CA GLY A 166 0.87 -27.11 -6.43
C GLY A 166 1.68 -28.13 -7.22
N TYR A 167 2.93 -27.84 -7.47
CA TYR A 167 3.86 -28.85 -7.98
C TYR A 167 4.28 -29.75 -6.81
N LEU A 168 3.76 -30.98 -6.77
CA LEU A 168 4.09 -31.97 -5.75
C LEU A 168 5.58 -31.96 -5.39
N LYS A 169 5.89 -31.66 -4.11
CA LYS A 169 7.22 -31.55 -3.50
C LYS A 169 8.06 -30.33 -3.84
N LYS A 170 7.59 -29.36 -4.64
CA LYS A 170 8.39 -28.15 -4.94
C LYS A 170 7.91 -26.92 -4.17
N ASN A 171 6.59 -26.74 -4.02
CA ASN A 171 6.00 -25.57 -3.37
C ASN A 171 4.81 -25.94 -2.47
N MET A 172 4.88 -27.11 -1.83
CA MET A 172 3.88 -27.59 -0.89
C MET A 172 4.56 -27.95 0.44
N TYR A 173 4.04 -27.42 1.54
CA TYR A 173 4.42 -27.77 2.90
C TYR A 173 3.39 -28.73 3.48
N GLU A 174 3.82 -29.88 4.00
CA GLU A 174 2.98 -30.84 4.68
C GLU A 174 2.69 -30.37 6.12
N ASN A 175 1.43 -30.13 6.44
CA ASN A 175 0.99 -29.69 7.76
C ASN A 175 0.93 -30.90 8.72
N LYS A 176 1.93 -31.02 9.60
CA LYS A 176 2.16 -32.24 10.41
C LYS A 176 1.42 -32.27 11.73
N ASN A 177 1.03 -31.09 12.24
CA ASN A 177 0.47 -30.97 13.59
C ASN A 177 -1.05 -30.75 13.62
N ASN A 178 -1.75 -31.00 12.50
CA ASN A 178 -3.20 -30.83 12.35
C ASN A 178 -3.70 -29.42 12.74
N LYS A 179 -2.89 -28.40 12.46
CA LYS A 179 -3.20 -26.98 12.74
C LYS A 179 -3.67 -26.21 11.51
N SER A 180 -3.92 -26.91 10.41
CA SER A 180 -4.46 -26.34 9.18
C SER A 180 -5.63 -27.17 8.70
N PRO A 181 -6.67 -26.56 8.11
CA PRO A 181 -7.78 -27.30 7.49
C PRO A 181 -7.33 -28.15 6.30
N PHE A 182 -6.13 -27.87 5.77
CA PHE A 182 -5.57 -28.56 4.63
C PHE A 182 -4.37 -29.44 5.04
N GLU A 183 -4.24 -30.60 4.41
CA GLU A 183 -3.08 -31.49 4.59
C GLU A 183 -1.79 -30.83 4.10
N TYR A 184 -1.89 -30.01 3.06
CA TYR A 184 -0.76 -29.27 2.47
C TYR A 184 -1.06 -27.79 2.35
N THR A 185 -0.05 -26.97 2.64
CA THR A 185 -0.07 -25.52 2.37
C THR A 185 0.77 -25.23 1.14
N VAL A 186 0.17 -24.63 0.11
CA VAL A 186 0.89 -24.18 -1.10
C VAL A 186 1.52 -22.83 -0.82
N TYR A 187 2.80 -22.67 -1.17
CA TYR A 187 3.55 -21.43 -1.00
C TYR A 187 4.16 -20.98 -2.31
N ASP A 188 4.27 -19.66 -2.48
CA ASP A 188 4.83 -19.01 -3.67
C ASP A 188 6.23 -18.44 -3.41
N SER A 189 6.62 -18.34 -2.13
CA SER A 189 7.93 -17.83 -1.70
C SER A 189 8.53 -18.64 -0.56
N ASP A 190 9.86 -18.54 -0.37
CA ASP A 190 10.54 -19.16 0.78
C ASP A 190 10.11 -18.55 2.12
N ILE A 191 9.68 -17.29 2.11
CA ILE A 191 9.15 -16.61 3.28
C ILE A 191 7.81 -17.23 3.69
N GLU A 192 6.89 -17.43 2.73
CA GLU A 192 5.61 -18.11 3.00
C GLU A 192 5.80 -19.52 3.50
N LYS A 193 6.78 -20.26 2.93
CA LYS A 193 7.15 -21.58 3.43
C LYS A 193 7.56 -21.54 4.89
N LYS A 194 8.41 -20.58 5.24
CA LYS A 194 8.87 -20.40 6.62
C LYS A 194 7.72 -20.08 7.55
N PHE A 195 6.77 -19.25 7.15
CA PHE A 195 5.56 -18.97 7.94
C PHE A 195 4.75 -20.25 8.19
N ALA A 196 4.47 -21.04 7.15
CA ALA A 196 3.75 -22.31 7.32
C ALA A 196 4.47 -23.23 8.31
N GLU A 197 5.80 -23.35 8.22
CA GLU A 197 6.61 -24.14 9.15
C GLU A 197 6.56 -23.61 10.59
N ASP A 198 6.69 -22.30 10.76
CA ASP A 198 6.71 -21.66 12.08
C ASP A 198 5.33 -21.74 12.75
N PHE A 199 4.23 -21.53 12.00
CA PHE A 199 2.88 -21.65 12.51
C PHE A 199 2.55 -23.10 12.91
N ASP A 200 2.94 -24.08 12.09
CA ASP A 200 2.69 -25.49 12.39
C ASP A 200 3.42 -25.95 13.65
N LYS A 201 4.65 -25.46 13.88
CA LYS A 201 5.50 -25.83 15.03
C LYS A 201 5.18 -25.05 16.30
N ASN A 202 4.60 -23.84 16.22
CA ASN A 202 4.37 -22.97 17.38
C ASN A 202 3.23 -23.55 18.28
N PRO A 203 3.50 -23.86 19.56
CA PRO A 203 2.49 -24.45 20.45
C PRO A 203 1.27 -23.53 20.70
N ASP A 204 1.46 -22.22 20.62
CA ASP A 204 0.40 -21.24 20.87
C ASP A 204 -0.56 -21.12 19.66
N VAL A 205 -0.17 -21.59 18.47
CA VAL A 205 -1.00 -21.59 17.27
C VAL A 205 -1.96 -22.78 17.32
N LYS A 206 -3.26 -22.49 17.36
CA LYS A 206 -4.33 -23.48 17.27
C LYS A 206 -4.66 -23.87 15.83
N LEU A 207 -4.78 -22.85 14.99
CA LEU A 207 -5.16 -23.01 13.59
C LEU A 207 -4.50 -21.93 12.73
N PHE A 208 -4.08 -22.28 11.53
CA PHE A 208 -3.65 -21.33 10.52
C PHE A 208 -4.10 -21.78 9.13
N THR A 209 -4.31 -20.81 8.24
CA THR A 209 -4.60 -21.08 6.83
C THR A 209 -4.09 -19.94 5.95
N LYS A 210 -3.59 -20.32 4.77
CA LYS A 210 -3.34 -19.33 3.71
C LYS A 210 -4.68 -18.90 3.12
N LEU A 211 -4.92 -17.60 3.02
CA LEU A 211 -6.15 -17.07 2.48
C LEU A 211 -6.10 -17.02 0.95
N PRO A 212 -7.18 -17.36 0.27
CA PRO A 212 -7.24 -17.36 -1.18
C PRO A 212 -7.26 -15.93 -1.74
N ASN A 213 -6.82 -15.78 -3.00
CA ASN A 213 -6.76 -14.49 -3.69
C ASN A 213 -8.10 -13.78 -3.86
N TRP A 214 -9.20 -14.48 -3.79
CA TRP A 214 -10.55 -13.91 -3.85
C TRP A 214 -11.05 -13.35 -2.51
N PHE A 215 -10.41 -13.71 -1.37
CA PHE A 215 -10.72 -13.13 -0.07
C PHE A 215 -10.22 -11.68 -0.02
N LYS A 216 -11.05 -10.76 -0.43
CA LYS A 216 -10.70 -9.35 -0.60
C LYS A 216 -11.58 -8.46 0.26
N ILE A 217 -10.93 -7.59 1.02
CA ILE A 217 -11.57 -6.55 1.81
C ILE A 217 -11.57 -5.26 0.99
N ASN A 218 -12.74 -4.68 0.80
CA ASN A 218 -12.88 -3.43 0.08
C ASN A 218 -12.45 -2.27 0.98
N THR A 219 -11.54 -1.44 0.46
CA THR A 219 -11.11 -0.20 1.12
C THR A 219 -11.20 0.97 0.14
N PRO A 220 -11.27 2.21 0.61
CA PRO A 220 -11.25 3.39 -0.26
C PRO A 220 -9.96 3.51 -1.10
N LEU A 221 -8.90 2.82 -0.68
CA LEU A 221 -7.58 2.86 -1.31
C LEU A 221 -7.33 1.66 -2.25
N GLY A 222 -8.38 0.88 -2.53
CA GLY A 222 -8.34 -0.35 -3.29
C GLY A 222 -8.53 -1.59 -2.43
N THR A 223 -8.58 -2.77 -3.03
CA THR A 223 -8.76 -4.02 -2.31
C THR A 223 -7.54 -4.37 -1.47
N TYR A 224 -7.80 -4.94 -0.31
CA TYR A 224 -6.80 -5.49 0.59
C TYR A 224 -7.02 -7.00 0.72
N ASN A 225 -5.96 -7.78 0.56
CA ASN A 225 -5.98 -9.24 0.69
C ASN A 225 -4.91 -9.64 1.71
N PRO A 226 -5.28 -10.06 2.93
CA PRO A 226 -4.32 -10.67 3.85
C PRO A 226 -3.89 -12.04 3.34
N ASP A 227 -2.63 -12.42 3.57
CA ASP A 227 -2.06 -13.68 3.08
C ASP A 227 -2.44 -14.86 3.98
N TRP A 228 -2.50 -14.63 5.31
CA TRP A 228 -2.74 -15.67 6.30
C TRP A 228 -3.79 -15.25 7.33
N ALA A 229 -4.55 -16.24 7.81
CA ALA A 229 -5.34 -16.17 9.04
C ALA A 229 -4.75 -17.16 10.05
N VAL A 230 -4.46 -16.69 11.27
CA VAL A 230 -3.81 -17.47 12.33
C VAL A 230 -4.57 -17.29 13.63
N LEU A 231 -5.07 -18.36 14.20
CA LEU A 231 -5.72 -18.40 15.51
C LEU A 231 -4.68 -18.79 16.57
N ILE A 232 -4.42 -17.89 17.50
CA ILE A 232 -3.47 -18.10 18.60
C ILE A 232 -4.24 -18.16 19.91
N GLU A 233 -3.95 -19.15 20.73
CA GLU A 233 -4.41 -19.24 22.11
C GLU A 233 -3.25 -18.99 23.08
N LYS A 234 -3.40 -17.96 23.89
CA LYS A 234 -2.45 -17.63 24.95
C LYS A 234 -3.20 -17.23 26.21
N ASP A 235 -2.78 -17.76 27.36
CA ASP A 235 -3.35 -17.43 28.68
C ASP A 235 -4.88 -17.63 28.73
N ASN A 236 -5.40 -18.70 28.17
CA ASN A 236 -6.84 -19.01 28.02
C ASN A 236 -7.64 -17.95 27.23
N SER A 237 -6.99 -17.14 26.43
CA SER A 237 -7.64 -16.23 25.50
C SER A 237 -7.26 -16.55 24.06
N GLU A 238 -8.28 -16.64 23.20
CA GLU A 238 -8.09 -16.84 21.76
C GLU A 238 -8.07 -15.49 21.06
N LYS A 239 -7.08 -15.29 20.20
CA LYS A 239 -6.98 -14.14 19.32
C LYS A 239 -6.75 -14.58 17.89
N LEU A 240 -7.48 -13.97 16.98
CA LEU A 240 -7.31 -14.17 15.55
C LEU A 240 -6.38 -13.10 14.98
N TYR A 241 -5.31 -13.54 14.33
CA TYR A 241 -4.35 -12.68 13.68
C TYR A 241 -4.44 -12.84 12.16
N PHE A 242 -4.40 -11.71 11.46
CA PHE A 242 -4.16 -11.70 10.03
C PHE A 242 -2.72 -11.26 9.77
N VAL A 243 -1.99 -12.04 9.02
CA VAL A 243 -0.60 -11.77 8.69
C VAL A 243 -0.51 -11.36 7.23
N VAL A 244 0.20 -10.28 6.99
CA VAL A 244 0.50 -9.76 5.66
C VAL A 244 2.00 -9.85 5.45
N GLU A 245 2.40 -10.52 4.38
CA GLU A 245 3.77 -10.48 3.93
C GLU A 245 4.05 -9.13 3.24
N SER A 246 4.94 -8.32 3.80
CA SER A 246 5.44 -7.14 3.08
C SER A 246 6.43 -7.60 2.02
N LYS A 247 5.97 -7.73 0.78
CA LYS A 247 6.86 -8.01 -0.37
C LYS A 247 7.90 -6.88 -0.48
N GLY A 248 9.12 -7.23 -0.11
CA GLY A 248 10.40 -6.63 -0.47
C GLY A 248 10.59 -5.11 -0.49
N ALA A 249 11.82 -4.72 -0.22
CA ALA A 249 12.32 -3.34 -0.11
C ALA A 249 12.27 -2.48 -1.40
N ASP A 250 11.85 -3.03 -2.53
CA ASP A 250 11.95 -2.39 -3.85
C ASP A 250 10.70 -1.62 -4.32
N LEU A 251 9.63 -1.63 -3.54
CA LEU A 251 8.46 -0.83 -3.86
C LEU A 251 8.70 0.64 -3.48
N GLY A 252 8.46 1.57 -4.41
CA GLY A 252 8.59 3.00 -4.17
C GLY A 252 7.81 3.49 -2.94
N LEU A 253 8.23 4.61 -2.34
CA LEU A 253 7.66 5.16 -1.10
C LEU A 253 6.14 5.32 -1.14
N ASP A 254 5.58 5.71 -2.29
CA ASP A 254 4.13 5.88 -2.48
C ASP A 254 3.35 4.57 -2.39
N ILE A 255 3.90 3.48 -2.93
CA ILE A 255 3.28 2.16 -2.90
C ILE A 255 3.30 1.63 -1.47
N LYS A 256 4.42 1.79 -0.74
CA LYS A 256 4.53 1.40 0.68
C LYS A 256 3.54 2.14 1.57
N THR A 257 3.34 3.44 1.36
CA THR A 257 2.37 4.23 2.13
C THR A 257 0.94 3.82 1.86
N THR A 258 0.61 3.52 0.60
CA THR A 258 -0.73 3.05 0.21
C THR A 258 -1.01 1.65 0.76
N GLU A 259 -0.07 0.71 0.66
CA GLU A 259 -0.22 -0.63 1.23
C GLU A 259 -0.35 -0.59 2.76
N SER A 260 0.48 0.19 3.46
CA SER A 260 0.34 0.39 4.90
C SER A 260 -1.03 0.97 5.29
N SER A 261 -1.57 1.88 4.47
CA SER A 261 -2.90 2.46 4.68
C SER A 261 -4.03 1.44 4.45
N LYS A 262 -3.93 0.58 3.42
CA LYS A 262 -4.86 -0.53 3.20
C LYS A 262 -4.86 -1.52 4.36
N ILE A 263 -3.68 -1.86 4.91
CA ILE A 263 -3.53 -2.72 6.09
C ILE A 263 -4.28 -2.12 7.28
N LYS A 264 -4.13 -0.82 7.54
CA LYS A 264 -4.85 -0.13 8.62
C LYS A 264 -6.38 -0.13 8.40
N CYS A 265 -6.84 0.03 7.16
CA CYS A 265 -8.26 -0.14 6.80
C CYS A 265 -8.73 -1.58 7.05
N GLY A 266 -7.94 -2.58 6.67
CA GLY A 266 -8.21 -4.00 6.95
C GLY A 266 -8.35 -4.28 8.45
N LYS A 267 -7.49 -3.68 9.28
CA LYS A 267 -7.60 -3.78 10.73
C LYS A 267 -8.96 -3.29 11.22
N LYS A 268 -9.39 -2.10 10.80
CA LYS A 268 -10.70 -1.54 11.17
C LYS A 268 -11.88 -2.36 10.65
N HIS A 269 -11.74 -3.03 9.48
CA HIS A 269 -12.74 -3.97 8.98
C HIS A 269 -12.92 -5.14 9.95
N PHE A 270 -11.84 -5.78 10.37
CA PHE A 270 -11.91 -6.92 11.29
C PHE A 270 -12.38 -6.51 12.69
N GLU A 271 -11.95 -5.37 13.21
CA GLU A 271 -12.44 -4.81 14.48
C GLU A 271 -13.97 -4.59 14.46
N ALA A 272 -14.54 -4.27 13.30
CA ALA A 272 -15.99 -4.13 13.13
C ALA A 272 -16.74 -5.47 13.06
N LEU A 273 -16.07 -6.57 12.72
CA LEU A 273 -16.63 -7.93 12.72
C LEU A 273 -16.50 -8.59 14.08
N ASP A 274 -15.32 -8.52 14.68
CA ASP A 274 -15.00 -9.12 15.97
C ASP A 274 -13.85 -8.35 16.63
N SER A 275 -14.06 -7.86 17.85
CA SER A 275 -13.05 -7.11 18.62
C SER A 275 -11.84 -7.97 19.06
N SER A 276 -11.92 -9.29 18.94
CA SER A 276 -10.82 -10.22 19.24
C SER A 276 -9.83 -10.39 18.09
N VAL A 277 -10.05 -9.72 16.96
CA VAL A 277 -9.20 -9.79 15.76
C VAL A 277 -8.09 -8.77 15.81
N GLU A 278 -6.86 -9.21 15.64
CA GLU A 278 -5.69 -8.36 15.53
C GLU A 278 -5.02 -8.54 14.15
N LEU A 279 -4.40 -7.49 13.65
CA LEU A 279 -3.67 -7.51 12.38
C LEU A 279 -2.19 -7.27 12.63
N ILE A 280 -1.35 -8.21 12.20
CA ILE A 280 0.10 -8.15 12.33
C ILE A 280 0.71 -8.02 10.94
N GLN A 281 1.62 -7.07 10.79
CA GLN A 281 2.47 -6.96 9.61
C GLN A 281 3.81 -7.64 9.93
N SER A 282 4.21 -8.62 9.12
CA SER A 282 5.56 -9.16 9.22
C SER A 282 6.55 -8.17 8.59
N SER A 283 7.61 -7.92 9.32
CA SER A 283 8.74 -7.09 8.87
C SER A 283 9.72 -7.90 8.04
#